data_fc9f84e3731ea7367827971a5ecbaf3e
#
_entry.id   fc9f84e3731ea7367827971a5ecbaf3e
#
_cell.length_a   1.000
_cell.length_b   1.000
_cell.length_c   1.000
_cell.angle_alpha   90.00
_cell.angle_beta   90.00
_cell.angle_gamma   90.00
#
_symmetry.space_group_name_H-M   'P 1'
#
loop_
_entity.id
_entity.type
_entity.pdbx_description
1 polymer ?
#
loop_
_entity_poly.entity_id
_entity_poly.type
_entity_poly.pdbx_seq_one_letter_code
_entity_poly.pdbx_strand_id
1 'polypeptide(L)'
;VTYLDELRDVIRRLHGVESTHVESVPIKETFQGKTVWEGIVEVFDLKNHPKAARIYAWAYERDNAKKPRHVTVLHMGPVTSPLLAVRAAIVQEYRNAEAES
;
A
#
# COMPACT_ATOMS: atom_id res chain seq x y z
N VAL A 1 13.94 5.88 -14.14
CA VAL A 1 13.13 5.02 -13.31
C VAL A 1 11.93 5.81 -12.78
N THR A 2 10.73 5.34 -13.04
CA THR A 2 9.52 6.02 -12.61
C THR A 2 9.09 5.54 -11.22
N TYR A 3 8.19 6.29 -10.60
CA TYR A 3 7.58 5.89 -9.34
C TYR A 3 6.89 4.52 -9.43
N LEU A 4 6.18 4.27 -10.55
CA LEU A 4 5.54 2.96 -10.75
C LEU A 4 6.55 1.83 -10.87
N ASP A 5 7.69 2.08 -11.51
CA ASP A 5 8.76 1.10 -11.59
C ASP A 5 9.35 0.79 -10.22
N GLU A 6 9.47 1.81 -9.35
CA GLU A 6 9.91 1.60 -7.98
C GLU A 6 8.95 0.70 -7.21
N LEU A 7 7.64 0.94 -7.35
CA LEU A 7 6.64 0.11 -6.67
C LEU A 7 6.65 -1.31 -7.20
N ARG A 8 6.80 -1.50 -8.51
CA ARG A 8 6.90 -2.83 -9.10
C ARG A 8 8.13 -3.58 -8.59
N ASP A 9 9.23 -2.88 -8.40
CA ASP A 9 10.45 -3.46 -7.87
C ASP A 9 10.26 -3.89 -6.40
N VAL A 10 9.60 -3.05 -5.60
CA VAL A 10 9.26 -3.38 -4.22
C VAL A 10 8.38 -4.63 -4.16
N ILE A 11 7.36 -4.70 -5.02
CA ILE A 11 6.47 -5.87 -5.10
C ILE A 11 7.27 -7.13 -5.41
N ARG A 12 8.17 -7.06 -6.38
CA ARG A 12 9.00 -8.21 -6.75
C ARG A 12 9.89 -8.64 -5.60
N ARG A 13 10.51 -7.69 -4.89
CA ARG A 13 11.39 -8.01 -3.76
C ARG A 13 10.65 -8.61 -2.58
N LEU A 14 9.46 -8.09 -2.28
CA LEU A 14 8.70 -8.52 -1.10
C LEU A 14 7.85 -9.77 -1.35
N HIS A 15 7.35 -9.94 -2.56
CA HIS A 15 6.39 -11.00 -2.88
C HIS A 15 6.89 -12.00 -3.92
N GLY A 16 8.03 -11.71 -4.55
CA GLY A 16 8.68 -12.65 -5.47
C GLY A 16 7.98 -12.83 -6.81
N VAL A 17 7.08 -11.93 -7.21
CA VAL A 17 6.33 -12.04 -8.45
C VAL A 17 6.37 -10.76 -9.25
N GLU A 18 6.14 -10.87 -10.56
CA GLU A 18 6.01 -9.72 -11.44
C GLU A 18 4.60 -9.13 -11.34
N SER A 19 4.48 -7.85 -11.68
CA SER A 19 3.21 -7.14 -11.60
C SER A 19 3.02 -6.21 -12.78
N THR A 20 1.74 -5.89 -13.06
CA THR A 20 1.36 -4.95 -14.12
C THR A 20 0.45 -3.88 -13.52
N HIS A 21 0.77 -2.61 -13.75
CA HIS A 21 -0.04 -1.50 -13.25
C HIS A 21 -1.41 -1.49 -13.91
N VAL A 22 -2.46 -1.36 -13.12
CA VAL A 22 -3.86 -1.36 -13.57
C VAL A 22 -4.46 0.03 -13.50
N GLU A 23 -4.37 0.69 -12.34
CA GLU A 23 -4.98 2.00 -12.15
C GLU A 23 -4.38 2.72 -10.96
N SER A 24 -4.60 4.04 -10.94
CA SER A 24 -4.22 4.91 -9.82
C SER A 24 -5.51 5.43 -9.21
N VAL A 25 -5.72 5.20 -7.92
CA VAL A 25 -6.98 5.53 -7.23
C VAL A 25 -6.72 6.55 -6.13
N PRO A 26 -7.27 7.77 -6.24
CA PRO A 26 -7.14 8.74 -5.14
C PRO A 26 -8.03 8.32 -3.98
N ILE A 27 -7.45 8.32 -2.79
CA ILE A 27 -8.13 7.93 -1.56
C ILE A 27 -7.98 9.04 -0.53
N LYS A 28 -9.08 9.34 0.18
CA LYS A 28 -9.07 10.24 1.31
C LYS A 28 -9.84 9.57 2.44
N GLU A 29 -9.14 9.24 3.52
CA GLU A 29 -9.77 8.64 4.69
C GLU A 29 -9.89 9.68 5.80
N THR A 30 -11.08 9.77 6.39
CA THR A 30 -11.33 10.70 7.48
C THR A 30 -11.82 9.95 8.71
N PHE A 31 -11.55 10.53 9.88
CA PHE A 31 -12.02 10.00 11.14
C PHE A 31 -12.36 11.16 12.05
N GLN A 32 -13.62 11.22 12.53
CA GLN A 32 -14.12 12.30 13.38
C GLN A 32 -13.88 13.68 12.76
N GLY A 33 -14.16 13.82 11.47
CA GLY A 33 -14.03 15.07 10.76
C GLY A 33 -12.62 15.50 10.38
N LYS A 34 -11.62 14.68 10.69
CA LYS A 34 -10.22 14.97 10.36
C LYS A 34 -9.70 13.99 9.31
N THR A 35 -8.90 14.49 8.37
CA THR A 35 -8.25 13.63 7.40
C THR A 35 -7.12 12.86 8.09
N VAL A 36 -7.21 11.53 8.10
CA VAL A 36 -6.18 10.68 8.68
C VAL A 36 -5.25 10.09 7.63
N TRP A 37 -5.66 10.09 6.38
CA TRP A 37 -4.81 9.65 5.27
C TRP A 37 -5.34 10.23 3.96
N GLU A 38 -4.45 10.71 3.11
CA GLU A 38 -4.80 11.20 1.78
C GLU A 38 -3.64 10.93 0.83
N GLY A 39 -3.95 10.39 -0.35
CA GLY A 39 -2.94 10.09 -1.35
C GLY A 39 -3.52 9.25 -2.47
N ILE A 40 -2.63 8.68 -3.27
CA ILE A 40 -3.01 7.84 -4.40
C ILE A 40 -2.53 6.42 -4.14
N VAL A 41 -3.44 5.45 -4.24
CA VAL A 41 -3.14 4.03 -4.16
C VAL A 41 -2.94 3.52 -5.58
N GLU A 42 -1.79 2.90 -5.85
CA GLU A 42 -1.51 2.28 -7.14
C GLU A 42 -1.94 0.82 -7.10
N VAL A 43 -2.71 0.40 -8.08
CA VAL A 43 -3.24 -0.95 -8.15
C VAL A 43 -2.48 -1.73 -9.21
N PHE A 44 -2.00 -2.92 -8.84
CA PHE A 44 -1.26 -3.80 -9.76
C PHE A 44 -1.89 -5.18 -9.78
N ASP A 45 -1.88 -5.81 -10.95
CA ASP A 45 -2.21 -7.23 -11.07
C ASP A 45 -0.93 -8.04 -10.90
N LEU A 46 -1.01 -9.16 -10.18
CA LEU A 46 0.12 -10.02 -9.90
C LEU A 46 0.12 -11.22 -10.84
N LYS A 47 1.31 -11.63 -11.30
CA LYS A 47 1.47 -12.83 -12.12
C LYS A 47 1.85 -14.01 -11.25
N ASN A 48 1.04 -15.04 -11.28
CA ASN A 48 1.35 -16.33 -10.64
C ASN A 48 1.56 -16.27 -9.13
N HIS A 49 0.94 -15.30 -8.45
CA HIS A 49 0.99 -15.28 -6.99
C HIS A 49 0.02 -16.34 -6.45
N PRO A 50 0.45 -17.17 -5.48
CA PRO A 50 -0.39 -18.30 -5.03
C PRO A 50 -1.63 -17.92 -4.24
N LYS A 51 -1.68 -16.71 -3.67
CA LYS A 51 -2.77 -16.31 -2.77
C LYS A 51 -3.56 -15.09 -3.25
N ALA A 52 -3.01 -14.29 -4.15
CA ALA A 52 -3.67 -13.06 -4.57
C ALA A 52 -3.40 -12.78 -6.04
N ALA A 53 -4.40 -12.21 -6.72
CA ALA A 53 -4.27 -11.79 -8.12
C ALA A 53 -3.96 -10.31 -8.22
N ARG A 54 -4.05 -9.55 -7.13
CA ARG A 54 -3.92 -8.09 -7.14
C ARG A 54 -3.26 -7.60 -5.88
N ILE A 55 -2.60 -6.44 -5.98
CA ILE A 55 -1.93 -5.81 -4.85
C ILE A 55 -2.14 -4.29 -4.92
N TYR A 56 -2.20 -3.66 -3.76
CA TYR A 56 -2.29 -2.21 -3.59
C TYR A 56 -0.96 -1.73 -3.05
N ALA A 57 -0.42 -0.66 -3.63
CA ALA A 57 0.90 -0.18 -3.26
C ALA A 57 0.97 1.34 -3.29
N TRP A 58 1.75 1.91 -2.40
CA TRP A 58 2.05 3.34 -2.39
C TRP A 58 3.34 3.58 -1.60
N ALA A 59 3.84 4.81 -1.68
CA ALA A 59 4.96 5.25 -0.88
C ALA A 59 4.56 6.51 -0.14
N TYR A 60 5.10 6.71 1.07
CA TYR A 60 4.91 7.93 1.81
C TYR A 60 6.20 8.33 2.51
N GLU A 61 6.35 9.63 2.75
CA GLU A 61 7.50 10.14 3.46
C GLU A 61 7.18 10.19 4.95
N ARG A 62 8.16 9.78 5.76
CA ARG A 62 8.05 9.88 7.21
C ARG A 62 8.88 11.05 7.71
N ASP A 63 8.43 11.69 8.77
CA ASP A 63 9.17 12.76 9.42
C ASP A 63 10.55 12.25 9.84
N ASN A 64 11.58 13.02 9.50
CA ASN A 64 12.97 12.71 9.83
C ASN A 64 13.55 11.46 9.17
N ALA A 65 12.86 10.89 8.19
CA ALA A 65 13.37 9.76 7.43
C ALA A 65 14.01 10.25 6.13
N LYS A 66 15.15 9.66 5.77
CA LYS A 66 15.86 10.03 4.54
C LYS A 66 15.25 9.41 3.29
N LYS A 67 14.50 8.32 3.45
CA LYS A 67 13.90 7.59 2.32
C LYS A 67 12.41 7.39 2.58
N PRO A 68 11.60 7.42 1.53
CA PRO A 68 10.17 7.13 1.67
C PRO A 68 9.98 5.66 2.07
N ARG A 69 8.90 5.41 2.78
CA ARG A 69 8.50 4.05 3.12
C ARG A 69 7.52 3.54 2.07
N HIS A 70 7.73 2.32 1.61
CA HIS A 70 6.84 1.68 0.65
C HIS A 70 5.89 0.74 1.39
N VAL A 71 4.62 0.80 1.02
CA VAL A 71 3.57 -0.04 1.62
C VAL A 71 2.95 -0.88 0.52
N THR A 72 2.80 -2.17 0.78
CA THR A 72 2.08 -3.08 -0.12
C THR A 72 1.05 -3.86 0.70
N VAL A 73 -0.16 -4.02 0.13
CA VAL A 73 -1.24 -4.78 0.76
C VAL A 73 -1.86 -5.68 -0.30
N LEU A 74 -1.85 -6.98 -0.06
CA LEU A 74 -2.42 -7.95 -1.00
C LEU A 74 -3.95 -7.90 -1.00
N HIS A 75 -4.53 -8.05 -2.20
CA HIS A 75 -5.98 -8.16 -2.37
C HIS A 75 -6.42 -9.55 -1.91
N MET A 76 -6.66 -9.66 -0.62
CA MET A 76 -7.13 -10.89 0.02
C MET A 76 -8.20 -10.49 1.03
N GLY A 77 -9.30 -11.20 1.06
CA GLY A 77 -10.37 -10.84 2.00
C GLY A 77 -9.84 -10.73 3.43
N PRO A 78 -10.16 -9.67 4.20
CA PRO A 78 -11.20 -8.67 3.93
C PRO A 78 -10.77 -7.48 3.07
N VAL A 79 -9.51 -7.42 2.58
CA VAL A 79 -9.02 -6.29 1.78
C VAL A 79 -9.40 -6.53 0.32
N THR A 80 -10.48 -5.89 -0.14
CA THR A 80 -11.00 -6.06 -1.49
C THR A 80 -11.09 -4.76 -2.28
N SER A 81 -10.53 -3.67 -1.76
CA SER A 81 -10.55 -2.37 -2.44
C SER A 81 -9.37 -1.53 -2.00
N PRO A 82 -9.00 -0.48 -2.77
CA PRO A 82 -7.94 0.44 -2.35
C PRO A 82 -8.22 1.11 -1.00
N LEU A 83 -9.47 1.48 -0.73
CA LEU A 83 -9.81 2.10 0.56
C LEU A 83 -9.58 1.13 1.72
N LEU A 84 -9.97 -0.12 1.56
CA LEU A 84 -9.76 -1.14 2.59
C LEU A 84 -8.27 -1.43 2.80
N ALA A 85 -7.47 -1.34 1.73
CA ALA A 85 -6.02 -1.48 1.86
C ALA A 85 -5.43 -0.35 2.72
N VAL A 86 -5.87 0.90 2.50
CA VAL A 86 -5.43 2.03 3.30
C VAL A 86 -5.84 1.86 4.76
N ARG A 87 -7.07 1.43 5.03
CA ARG A 87 -7.55 1.19 6.40
C ARG A 87 -6.71 0.12 7.09
N ALA A 88 -6.40 -0.96 6.39
CA ALA A 88 -5.56 -2.04 6.95
C ALA A 88 -4.17 -1.52 7.30
N ALA A 89 -3.58 -0.69 6.45
CA ALA A 89 -2.27 -0.10 6.69
C ALA A 89 -2.30 0.85 7.90
N ILE A 90 -3.35 1.66 8.02
CA ILE A 90 -3.50 2.57 9.17
C ILE A 90 -3.55 1.77 10.46
N VAL A 91 -4.33 0.70 10.51
CA VAL A 91 -4.45 -0.15 11.69
C VAL A 91 -3.09 -0.77 12.03
N GLN A 92 -2.36 -1.25 11.03
CA GLN A 92 -1.05 -1.87 11.26
C GLN A 92 -0.04 -0.86 11.82
N GLU A 93 -0.02 0.36 11.29
CA GLU A 93 0.83 1.43 11.79
C GLU A 93 0.51 1.76 13.24
N TYR A 94 -0.77 1.81 13.59
CA TYR A 94 -1.20 2.09 14.95
C TYR A 94 -0.72 0.99 15.91
N ARG A 95 -0.86 -0.27 15.51
CA ARG A 95 -0.39 -1.40 16.32
C ARG A 95 1.12 -1.38 16.51
N ASN A 96 1.86 -1.04 15.45
CA ASN A 96 3.32 -0.94 15.53
C ASN A 96 3.74 0.16 16.51
N ALA A 97 3.07 1.31 16.47
CA ALA A 97 3.36 2.41 17.39
C ALA A 97 3.10 2.01 18.84
N GLU A 98 2.01 1.27 19.11
CA GLU A 98 1.72 0.77 20.46
C GLU A 98 2.77 -0.22 20.95
N ALA A 99 3.23 -1.10 20.04
CA ALA A 99 4.22 -2.11 20.39
C ALA A 99 5.58 -1.51 20.74
N GLU A 100 5.88 -0.32 20.19
CA GLU A 100 7.14 0.37 20.43
C GLU A 100 7.13 1.28 21.66
N SER A 101 5.98 1.53 22.23
CA SER A 101 5.84 2.47 23.33
C SER A 101 5.94 1.84 24.72
#